data_996cbfd181ff17e098a41b04d892b6e8
#
_entry.id   996cbfd181ff17e098a41b04d892b6e8
#
_cell.length_a   1.000
_cell.length_b   1.000
_cell.length_c   1.000
_cell.angle_alpha   90.00
_cell.angle_beta   90.00
_cell.angle_gamma   90.00
#
_symmetry.space_group_name_H-M   'P 1'
#
loop_
_entity.id
_entity.type
_entity.pdbx_description
1 polymer ?
#
loop_
_entity_poly.entity_id
_entity_poly.type
_entity_poly.pdbx_seq_one_letter_code
_entity_poly.pdbx_strand_id
1 'polypeptide(L)'
;MAIKKPAIFLDRDGVINDVIDRGENFFVYGKKVRWTAPFKFNEFKLKTGIAEILKLIGQSGFLRILVSNQPDITYGTMTLPEHEKIMAEVKKLPLDDIFICVHGRDDNCECKKPKPGMLFSAAEKHNIDLSSSYIIGDTQSDVSAGQAAGCATVLVDSIYNQDVTADIRIKNLADIIKII
;
A
#
# COMPACT_ATOMS: atom_id res chain seq x y z
N MET A 1 30.84 -3.34 4.86
CA MET A 1 29.38 -3.47 5.08
C MET A 1 28.70 -3.08 3.78
N ALA A 2 27.65 -3.78 3.33
CA ALA A 2 26.89 -3.38 2.16
C ALA A 2 26.16 -2.06 2.47
N ILE A 3 26.16 -1.12 1.52
CA ILE A 3 25.44 0.16 1.66
C ILE A 3 23.94 -0.14 1.66
N LYS A 4 23.23 0.35 2.67
CA LYS A 4 21.77 0.27 2.71
C LYS A 4 21.16 1.19 1.64
N LYS A 5 20.04 0.77 1.07
CA LYS A 5 19.31 1.52 0.04
C LYS A 5 18.04 2.14 0.62
N PRO A 6 17.66 3.35 0.21
CA PRO A 6 16.34 3.86 0.55
C PRO A 6 15.25 3.14 -0.25
N ALA A 7 14.04 3.11 0.28
CA ALA A 7 12.87 2.53 -0.40
C ALA A 7 11.65 3.46 -0.30
N ILE A 8 10.76 3.32 -1.26
CA ILE A 8 9.38 3.78 -1.17
C ILE A 8 8.50 2.55 -1.03
N PHE A 9 7.90 2.41 0.14
CA PHE A 9 6.85 1.45 0.41
C PHE A 9 5.52 2.02 -0.08
N LEU A 10 4.78 1.25 -0.84
CA LEU A 10 3.54 1.70 -1.48
C LEU A 10 2.39 0.79 -1.03
N ASP A 11 1.30 1.35 -0.56
CA ASP A 11 0.06 0.57 -0.49
C ASP A 11 -0.47 0.33 -1.91
N ARG A 12 -1.38 -0.62 -2.04
CA ARG A 12 -2.02 -0.96 -3.31
C ARG A 12 -3.26 -0.11 -3.54
N ASP A 13 -4.27 -0.32 -2.71
CA ASP A 13 -5.60 0.26 -2.89
C ASP A 13 -5.60 1.72 -2.44
N GLY A 14 -6.12 2.62 -3.27
CA GLY A 14 -6.04 4.07 -3.04
C GLY A 14 -4.73 4.73 -3.49
N VAL A 15 -3.63 3.98 -3.63
CA VAL A 15 -2.32 4.48 -4.07
C VAL A 15 -2.00 4.06 -5.50
N ILE A 16 -1.93 2.76 -5.78
CA ILE A 16 -1.62 2.21 -7.11
C ILE A 16 -2.87 2.04 -7.96
N ASN A 17 -3.98 1.62 -7.36
CA ASN A 17 -5.27 1.48 -8.00
C ASN A 17 -6.37 2.25 -7.28
N ASP A 18 -7.50 2.41 -7.94
CA ASP A 18 -8.66 3.06 -7.34
C ASP A 18 -9.31 2.17 -6.27
N VAL A 19 -9.87 2.80 -5.23
CA VAL A 19 -10.79 2.16 -4.28
C VAL A 19 -12.22 2.23 -4.80
N ILE A 20 -13.09 1.37 -4.26
CA ILE A 20 -14.50 1.27 -4.66
C ILE A 20 -15.40 1.89 -3.61
N ASP A 21 -16.25 2.84 -4.00
CA ASP A 21 -17.33 3.35 -3.15
C ASP A 21 -18.48 2.34 -3.13
N ARG A 22 -18.70 1.69 -2.00
CA ARG A 22 -19.79 0.72 -1.78
C ARG A 22 -21.07 1.38 -1.25
N GLY A 23 -21.04 2.69 -1.03
CA GLY A 23 -22.14 3.44 -0.41
C GLY A 23 -22.17 3.31 1.11
N GLU A 24 -23.14 4.01 1.71
CA GLU A 24 -23.18 4.22 3.18
C GLU A 24 -23.56 2.98 4.01
N ASN A 25 -24.18 1.96 3.41
CA ASN A 25 -24.72 0.82 4.14
C ASN A 25 -24.07 -0.52 3.77
N PHE A 26 -22.79 -0.49 3.43
CA PHE A 26 -22.04 -1.69 3.11
C PHE A 26 -21.30 -2.23 4.34
N PHE A 27 -21.25 -3.55 4.50
CA PHE A 27 -20.61 -4.23 5.61
C PHE A 27 -19.64 -5.30 5.13
N VAL A 28 -18.44 -5.34 5.73
CA VAL A 28 -17.46 -6.40 5.54
C VAL A 28 -17.12 -6.97 6.90
N TYR A 29 -17.33 -8.27 7.08
CA TYR A 29 -17.04 -9.00 8.32
C TYR A 29 -17.60 -8.26 9.57
N GLY A 30 -18.90 -7.88 9.49
CA GLY A 30 -19.63 -7.20 10.56
C GLY A 30 -19.27 -5.73 10.80
N LYS A 31 -18.29 -5.16 10.07
CA LYS A 31 -17.92 -3.75 10.16
C LYS A 31 -18.50 -2.96 9.00
N LYS A 32 -19.13 -1.83 9.31
CA LYS A 32 -19.59 -0.87 8.31
C LYS A 32 -18.38 -0.25 7.63
N VAL A 33 -18.34 -0.30 6.31
CA VAL A 33 -17.29 0.30 5.47
C VAL A 33 -17.91 0.89 4.22
N ARG A 34 -17.44 2.03 3.78
CA ARG A 34 -17.88 2.65 2.52
C ARG A 34 -16.87 2.40 1.41
N TRP A 35 -15.60 2.59 1.70
CA TRP A 35 -14.51 2.47 0.73
C TRP A 35 -13.79 1.15 0.92
N THR A 36 -13.63 0.38 -0.16
CA THR A 36 -13.01 -0.94 -0.13
C THR A 36 -11.98 -1.11 -1.25
N ALA A 37 -11.14 -2.13 -1.11
CA ALA A 37 -10.44 -2.69 -2.25
C ALA A 37 -11.45 -3.18 -3.31
N PRO A 38 -11.05 -3.31 -4.59
CA PRO A 38 -11.81 -4.08 -5.58
C PRO A 38 -11.87 -5.56 -5.15
N PHE A 39 -13.07 -6.15 -5.15
CA PHE A 39 -13.28 -7.57 -4.82
C PHE A 39 -13.25 -8.48 -6.05
N LYS A 40 -13.41 -7.89 -7.22
CA LYS A 40 -13.42 -8.58 -8.52
C LYS A 40 -12.47 -7.90 -9.48
N PHE A 41 -11.93 -8.66 -10.41
CA PHE A 41 -11.02 -8.14 -11.42
C PHE A 41 -11.63 -7.02 -12.29
N ASN A 42 -12.92 -7.10 -12.60
CA ASN A 42 -13.60 -6.06 -13.38
C ASN A 42 -13.81 -4.73 -12.63
N GLU A 43 -13.61 -4.71 -11.32
CA GLU A 43 -13.59 -3.50 -10.50
C GLU A 43 -12.18 -2.88 -10.40
N PHE A 44 -11.13 -3.68 -10.70
CA PHE A 44 -9.75 -3.26 -10.57
C PHE A 44 -9.34 -2.32 -11.69
N LYS A 45 -8.82 -1.15 -11.30
CA LYS A 45 -8.34 -0.14 -12.24
C LYS A 45 -7.07 0.50 -11.70
N LEU A 46 -5.96 0.30 -12.39
CA LEU A 46 -4.72 1.01 -12.11
C LEU A 46 -4.90 2.52 -12.34
N LYS A 47 -4.31 3.32 -11.45
CA LYS A 47 -4.27 4.78 -11.65
C LYS A 47 -3.44 5.11 -12.89
N THR A 48 -3.86 6.14 -13.60
CA THR A 48 -3.20 6.57 -14.83
C THR A 48 -1.75 6.97 -14.56
N GLY A 49 -0.82 6.50 -15.39
CA GLY A 49 0.59 6.86 -15.32
C GLY A 49 1.38 6.14 -14.22
N ILE A 50 0.78 5.19 -13.48
CA ILE A 50 1.43 4.53 -12.36
C ILE A 50 2.76 3.88 -12.73
N ALA A 51 2.84 3.19 -13.87
CA ALA A 51 4.06 2.52 -14.30
C ALA A 51 5.20 3.51 -14.54
N GLU A 52 4.89 4.68 -15.11
CA GLU A 52 5.88 5.74 -15.36
C GLU A 52 6.37 6.39 -14.07
N ILE A 53 5.46 6.67 -13.14
CA ILE A 53 5.82 7.21 -11.82
C ILE A 53 6.75 6.24 -11.08
N LEU A 54 6.44 4.93 -11.11
CA LEU A 54 7.30 3.91 -10.48
C LEU A 54 8.68 3.83 -11.14
N LYS A 55 8.79 4.02 -12.47
CA LYS A 55 10.11 4.11 -13.13
C LYS A 55 10.89 5.32 -12.65
N LEU A 56 10.27 6.50 -12.55
CA LEU A 56 10.90 7.72 -12.06
C LEU A 56 11.41 7.55 -10.62
N ILE A 57 10.61 6.94 -9.74
CA ILE A 57 11.03 6.60 -8.38
C ILE A 57 12.31 5.73 -8.40
N GLY A 58 12.35 4.70 -9.25
CA GLY A 58 13.53 3.85 -9.39
C GLY A 58 14.76 4.60 -9.94
N GLN A 59 14.55 5.54 -10.86
CA GLN A 59 15.62 6.40 -11.40
C GLN A 59 16.18 7.36 -10.35
N SER A 60 15.37 7.75 -9.35
CA SER A 60 15.81 8.53 -8.19
C SER A 60 16.59 7.70 -7.13
N GLY A 61 16.81 6.41 -7.40
CA GLY A 61 17.63 5.54 -6.54
C GLY A 61 16.86 4.81 -5.43
N PHE A 62 15.53 4.93 -5.37
CA PHE A 62 14.69 4.24 -4.39
C PHE A 62 14.23 2.87 -4.87
N LEU A 63 14.24 1.88 -3.99
CA LEU A 63 13.50 0.63 -4.20
C LEU A 63 11.99 0.89 -4.10
N ARG A 64 11.21 0.17 -4.90
CA ARG A 64 9.74 0.27 -4.98
C ARG A 64 9.13 -1.02 -4.44
N ILE A 65 8.66 -0.95 -3.20
CA ILE A 65 8.17 -2.11 -2.47
C ILE A 65 6.66 -1.97 -2.24
N LEU A 66 5.88 -2.87 -2.78
CA LEU A 66 4.45 -2.93 -2.47
C LEU A 66 4.24 -3.59 -1.10
N VAL A 67 3.45 -2.95 -0.23
CA VAL A 67 3.07 -3.48 1.10
C VAL A 67 1.57 -3.32 1.31
N SER A 68 0.79 -4.39 1.17
CA SER A 68 -0.67 -4.28 1.13
C SER A 68 -1.39 -5.26 2.06
N ASN A 69 -2.42 -4.76 2.76
CA ASN A 69 -3.36 -5.59 3.50
C ASN A 69 -4.47 -6.09 2.55
N GLN A 70 -4.58 -7.40 2.40
CA GLN A 70 -5.58 -8.03 1.52
C GLN A 70 -6.40 -9.09 2.28
N PRO A 71 -7.15 -8.69 3.33
CA PRO A 71 -7.90 -9.63 4.17
C PRO A 71 -9.16 -10.16 3.48
N ASP A 72 -9.54 -9.62 2.33
CA ASP A 72 -10.79 -9.90 1.64
C ASP A 72 -10.93 -11.36 1.20
N ILE A 73 -9.80 -12.05 0.98
CA ILE A 73 -9.76 -13.49 0.75
C ILE A 73 -10.22 -14.23 2.01
N THR A 74 -9.66 -13.88 3.17
CA THR A 74 -10.01 -14.46 4.47
C THR A 74 -11.45 -14.14 4.88
N TYR A 75 -11.94 -12.95 4.53
CA TYR A 75 -13.33 -12.53 4.80
C TYR A 75 -14.34 -13.14 3.80
N GLY A 76 -13.86 -13.78 2.72
CA GLY A 76 -14.72 -14.35 1.69
C GLY A 76 -15.39 -13.32 0.77
N THR A 77 -14.99 -12.04 0.84
CA THR A 77 -15.47 -10.98 -0.06
C THR A 77 -14.80 -11.01 -1.42
N MET A 78 -13.58 -11.56 -1.49
CA MET A 78 -12.83 -11.79 -2.71
C MET A 78 -12.48 -13.27 -2.86
N THR A 79 -12.63 -13.84 -4.03
CA THR A 79 -12.16 -15.20 -4.33
C THR A 79 -10.68 -15.22 -4.68
N LEU A 80 -10.01 -16.34 -4.43
CA LEU A 80 -8.59 -16.49 -4.77
C LEU A 80 -8.33 -16.27 -6.29
N PRO A 81 -9.14 -16.79 -7.23
CA PRO A 81 -8.96 -16.50 -8.65
C PRO A 81 -9.08 -15.02 -9.02
N GLU A 82 -9.96 -14.25 -8.35
CA GLU A 82 -10.06 -12.80 -8.59
C GLU A 82 -8.82 -12.07 -8.06
N HIS A 83 -8.33 -12.45 -6.87
CA HIS A 83 -7.08 -11.95 -6.33
C HIS A 83 -5.89 -12.22 -7.27
N GLU A 84 -5.77 -13.44 -7.76
CA GLU A 84 -4.68 -13.83 -8.68
C GLU A 84 -4.68 -13.02 -9.97
N LYS A 85 -5.86 -12.76 -10.56
CA LYS A 85 -6.00 -11.91 -11.75
C LYS A 85 -5.55 -10.48 -11.47
N ILE A 86 -5.98 -9.89 -10.34
CA ILE A 86 -5.56 -8.55 -9.92
C ILE A 86 -4.04 -8.52 -9.73
N MET A 87 -3.49 -9.48 -9.01
CA MET A 87 -2.05 -9.54 -8.74
C MET A 87 -1.22 -9.80 -10.01
N ALA A 88 -1.77 -10.48 -11.01
CA ALA A 88 -1.10 -10.62 -12.30
C ALA A 88 -0.88 -9.27 -13.00
N GLU A 89 -1.83 -8.34 -12.90
CA GLU A 89 -1.65 -6.96 -13.42
C GLU A 89 -0.66 -6.14 -12.57
N VAL A 90 -0.75 -6.26 -11.24
CA VAL A 90 0.18 -5.56 -10.33
C VAL A 90 1.62 -6.01 -10.56
N LYS A 91 1.86 -7.30 -10.79
CA LYS A 91 3.20 -7.86 -11.07
C LYS A 91 3.82 -7.39 -12.38
N LYS A 92 3.05 -6.80 -13.30
CA LYS A 92 3.59 -6.17 -14.53
C LYS A 92 4.21 -4.79 -14.26
N LEU A 93 3.90 -4.19 -13.11
CA LEU A 93 4.46 -2.89 -12.72
C LEU A 93 5.95 -3.02 -12.37
N PRO A 94 6.75 -1.97 -12.58
CA PRO A 94 8.18 -1.97 -12.27
C PRO A 94 8.43 -1.84 -10.75
N LEU A 95 7.95 -2.83 -10.00
CA LEU A 95 8.17 -3.00 -8.56
C LEU A 95 9.40 -3.87 -8.32
N ASP A 96 10.13 -3.60 -7.24
CA ASP A 96 11.29 -4.42 -6.85
C ASP A 96 10.86 -5.63 -6.00
N ASP A 97 9.77 -5.49 -5.22
CA ASP A 97 9.17 -6.60 -4.48
C ASP A 97 7.73 -6.30 -4.05
N ILE A 98 7.04 -7.37 -3.59
CA ILE A 98 5.62 -7.32 -3.19
C ILE A 98 5.45 -8.13 -1.89
N PHE A 99 4.94 -7.46 -0.85
CA PHE A 99 4.57 -8.04 0.44
C PHE A 99 3.07 -7.89 0.66
N ILE A 100 2.37 -8.97 0.89
CA ILE A 100 0.93 -9.00 1.09
C ILE A 100 0.58 -9.70 2.38
N CYS A 101 -0.27 -9.06 3.20
CA CYS A 101 -0.89 -9.66 4.34
C CYS A 101 -2.33 -10.05 4.00
N VAL A 102 -2.64 -11.33 3.97
CA VAL A 102 -3.99 -11.86 3.74
C VAL A 102 -4.77 -12.11 5.03
N HIS A 103 -4.13 -11.95 6.19
CA HIS A 103 -4.74 -12.23 7.50
C HIS A 103 -5.94 -11.32 7.78
N GLY A 104 -6.97 -11.89 8.38
CA GLY A 104 -8.14 -11.16 8.88
C GLY A 104 -7.81 -10.28 10.09
N ARG A 105 -8.85 -9.68 10.67
CA ARG A 105 -8.71 -8.80 11.83
C ARG A 105 -8.31 -9.56 13.09
N ASP A 106 -8.82 -10.80 13.23
CA ASP A 106 -8.71 -11.58 14.44
C ASP A 106 -7.47 -12.51 14.45
N ASP A 107 -6.71 -12.56 13.35
CA ASP A 107 -5.53 -13.44 13.20
C ASP A 107 -4.29 -12.97 13.98
N ASN A 108 -4.32 -11.77 14.55
CA ASN A 108 -3.25 -11.18 15.37
C ASN A 108 -1.82 -11.37 14.80
N CYS A 109 -1.67 -11.29 13.47
CA CYS A 109 -0.37 -11.42 12.81
C CYS A 109 0.48 -10.17 12.98
N GLU A 110 1.80 -10.28 12.74
CA GLU A 110 2.73 -9.15 12.78
C GLU A 110 2.82 -8.40 11.42
N CYS A 111 2.38 -9.02 10.32
CA CYS A 111 2.50 -8.42 8.99
C CYS A 111 1.41 -7.40 8.65
N LYS A 112 0.22 -7.48 9.27
CA LYS A 112 -0.91 -6.60 8.93
C LYS A 112 -0.68 -5.18 9.43
N LYS A 113 -0.67 -4.17 8.54
CA LYS A 113 -0.71 -2.75 8.92
C LYS A 113 -1.93 -2.49 9.82
N PRO A 114 -1.82 -1.78 10.96
CA PRO A 114 -0.78 -0.80 11.31
C PRO A 114 0.52 -1.36 11.91
N LYS A 115 0.70 -2.67 12.04
CA LYS A 115 1.98 -3.24 12.47
C LYS A 115 3.01 -3.15 11.32
N PRO A 116 4.30 -2.90 11.64
CA PRO A 116 5.35 -2.65 10.64
C PRO A 116 5.98 -3.91 10.04
N GLY A 117 5.47 -5.11 10.32
CA GLY A 117 6.13 -6.37 9.99
C GLY A 117 6.48 -6.56 8.51
N MET A 118 5.62 -6.11 7.57
CA MET A 118 5.96 -6.17 6.14
C MET A 118 7.14 -5.25 5.80
N LEU A 119 7.22 -4.06 6.44
CA LEU A 119 8.32 -3.11 6.21
C LEU A 119 9.63 -3.68 6.74
N PHE A 120 9.62 -4.29 7.93
CA PHE A 120 10.80 -4.95 8.51
C PHE A 120 11.26 -6.14 7.67
N SER A 121 10.34 -6.98 7.21
CA SER A 121 10.67 -8.12 6.34
C SER A 121 11.31 -7.67 5.02
N ALA A 122 10.78 -6.60 4.42
CA ALA A 122 11.36 -6.02 3.21
C ALA A 122 12.74 -5.40 3.48
N ALA A 123 12.90 -4.70 4.62
CA ALA A 123 14.16 -4.07 4.99
C ALA A 123 15.26 -5.12 5.21
N GLU A 124 14.94 -6.23 5.84
CA GLU A 124 15.87 -7.35 6.02
C GLU A 124 16.24 -7.97 4.68
N LYS A 125 15.24 -8.29 3.83
CA LYS A 125 15.44 -8.96 2.53
C LYS A 125 16.28 -8.14 1.55
N HIS A 126 16.06 -6.83 1.51
CA HIS A 126 16.66 -5.93 0.51
C HIS A 126 17.73 -4.99 1.07
N ASN A 127 18.12 -5.15 2.33
CA ASN A 127 19.06 -4.26 3.02
C ASN A 127 18.64 -2.79 2.93
N ILE A 128 17.37 -2.49 3.32
CA ILE A 128 16.79 -1.14 3.23
C ILE A 128 17.16 -0.31 4.46
N ASP A 129 17.45 0.96 4.25
CA ASP A 129 17.50 1.98 5.30
C ASP A 129 16.11 2.58 5.51
N LEU A 130 15.42 2.14 6.57
CA LEU A 130 14.08 2.61 6.88
C LEU A 130 14.05 4.10 7.23
N SER A 131 15.10 4.64 7.86
CA SER A 131 15.19 6.06 8.24
C SER A 131 15.32 7.00 7.05
N SER A 132 15.79 6.49 5.92
CA SER A 132 15.89 7.22 4.65
C SER A 132 14.77 6.83 3.66
N SER A 133 13.72 6.13 4.15
CA SER A 133 12.65 5.59 3.33
C SER A 133 11.31 6.26 3.61
N TYR A 134 10.39 6.08 2.68
CA TYR A 134 9.03 6.61 2.78
C TYR A 134 8.02 5.45 2.72
N ILE A 135 6.89 5.61 3.42
CA ILE A 135 5.68 4.84 3.15
C ILE A 135 4.62 5.75 2.58
N ILE A 136 4.01 5.34 1.49
CA ILE A 136 2.92 6.05 0.82
C ILE A 136 1.66 5.19 0.94
N GLY A 137 0.66 5.72 1.62
CA GLY A 137 -0.64 5.09 1.80
C GLY A 137 -1.78 6.09 1.71
N ASP A 138 -2.98 5.62 1.91
CA ASP A 138 -4.20 6.44 1.92
C ASP A 138 -5.01 6.29 3.21
N THR A 139 -4.50 5.50 4.18
CA THR A 139 -5.18 5.20 5.44
C THR A 139 -4.29 5.45 6.67
N GLN A 140 -4.94 5.58 7.84
CA GLN A 140 -4.24 5.66 9.13
C GLN A 140 -3.35 4.44 9.37
N SER A 141 -3.71 3.25 8.86
CA SER A 141 -2.89 2.05 9.08
C SER A 141 -1.54 2.09 8.37
N ASP A 142 -1.45 2.77 7.24
CA ASP A 142 -0.20 2.99 6.51
C ASP A 142 0.70 3.94 7.28
N VAL A 143 0.13 5.06 7.71
CA VAL A 143 0.85 6.07 8.51
C VAL A 143 1.41 5.45 9.79
N SER A 144 0.56 4.71 10.52
CA SER A 144 1.00 4.08 11.78
C SER A 144 2.07 3.01 11.56
N ALA A 145 1.98 2.22 10.48
CA ALA A 145 3.01 1.24 10.13
C ALA A 145 4.34 1.91 9.78
N GLY A 146 4.31 3.03 9.04
CA GLY A 146 5.48 3.82 8.70
C GLY A 146 6.17 4.42 9.92
N GLN A 147 5.39 5.07 10.79
CA GLN A 147 5.89 5.64 12.04
C GLN A 147 6.54 4.56 12.92
N ALA A 148 5.89 3.41 13.07
CA ALA A 148 6.43 2.29 13.85
C ALA A 148 7.71 1.69 13.23
N ALA A 149 7.88 1.78 11.91
CA ALA A 149 9.08 1.34 11.20
C ALA A 149 10.19 2.40 11.16
N GLY A 150 9.91 3.66 11.52
CA GLY A 150 10.86 4.78 11.43
C GLY A 150 11.01 5.35 10.02
N CYS A 151 10.01 5.16 9.15
CA CYS A 151 9.94 5.77 7.82
C CYS A 151 9.22 7.11 7.86
N ALA A 152 9.56 8.02 6.95
CA ALA A 152 8.72 9.19 6.68
C ALA A 152 7.37 8.73 6.08
N THR A 153 6.28 9.36 6.53
CA THR A 153 4.92 8.98 6.14
C THR A 153 4.34 9.95 5.14
N VAL A 154 3.81 9.42 4.04
CA VAL A 154 3.18 10.18 2.96
C VAL A 154 1.76 9.70 2.76
N LEU A 155 0.79 10.60 2.90
CA LEU A 155 -0.63 10.31 2.73
C LEU A 155 -1.11 10.83 1.38
N VAL A 156 -1.68 9.96 0.56
CA VAL A 156 -2.40 10.35 -0.66
C VAL A 156 -3.78 10.88 -0.26
N ASP A 157 -4.06 12.12 -0.59
CA ASP A 157 -5.29 12.82 -0.20
C ASP A 157 -6.54 12.15 -0.78
N SER A 158 -7.55 11.99 0.06
CA SER A 158 -8.84 11.43 -0.31
C SER A 158 -9.96 11.99 0.56
N ILE A 159 -11.19 11.94 0.07
CA ILE A 159 -12.39 12.36 0.80
C ILE A 159 -12.59 11.56 2.10
N TYR A 160 -12.06 10.35 2.21
CA TYR A 160 -12.26 9.47 3.38
C TYR A 160 -11.11 9.48 4.40
N ASN A 161 -10.09 10.32 4.20
CA ASN A 161 -8.94 10.37 5.11
C ASN A 161 -8.56 11.79 5.56
N GLN A 162 -9.53 12.70 5.58
CA GLN A 162 -9.29 14.11 5.91
C GLN A 162 -8.84 14.33 7.38
N ASP A 163 -9.16 13.41 8.27
CA ASP A 163 -8.78 13.36 9.68
C ASP A 163 -7.43 12.67 9.95
N VAL A 164 -6.84 12.04 8.93
CA VAL A 164 -5.54 11.35 9.06
C VAL A 164 -4.41 12.36 8.93
N THR A 165 -3.46 12.32 9.87
CA THR A 165 -2.26 13.17 9.84
C THR A 165 -1.02 12.33 9.52
N ALA A 166 -0.24 12.79 8.55
CA ALA A 166 1.04 12.22 8.13
C ALA A 166 2.11 13.32 8.04
N ASP A 167 3.38 12.97 7.91
CA ASP A 167 4.45 13.96 7.76
C ASP A 167 4.29 14.77 6.48
N ILE A 168 3.81 14.13 5.42
CA ILE A 168 3.58 14.75 4.10
C ILE A 168 2.20 14.32 3.58
N ARG A 169 1.46 15.25 2.98
CA ARG A 169 0.21 14.97 2.26
C ARG A 169 0.38 15.37 0.79
N ILE A 170 0.05 14.47 -0.11
CA ILE A 170 0.14 14.67 -1.56
C ILE A 170 -1.24 14.47 -2.22
N LYS A 171 -1.50 15.15 -3.33
CA LYS A 171 -2.77 14.98 -4.06
C LYS A 171 -2.81 13.71 -4.89
N ASN A 172 -1.68 13.30 -5.42
CA ASN A 172 -1.53 12.09 -6.22
C ASN A 172 -0.09 11.56 -6.11
N LEU A 173 0.12 10.31 -6.49
CA LEU A 173 1.44 9.67 -6.35
C LEU A 173 2.56 10.39 -7.13
N ALA A 174 2.24 11.07 -8.24
CA ALA A 174 3.26 11.78 -9.03
C ALA A 174 3.93 12.93 -8.25
N ASP A 175 3.25 13.49 -7.25
CA ASP A 175 3.81 14.57 -6.43
C ASP A 175 5.04 14.11 -5.61
N ILE A 176 5.21 12.78 -5.38
CA ILE A 176 6.38 12.25 -4.69
C ILE A 176 7.69 12.59 -5.39
N ILE A 177 7.68 12.70 -6.71
CA ILE A 177 8.87 13.00 -7.53
C ILE A 177 9.46 14.39 -7.21
N LYS A 178 8.67 15.28 -6.61
CA LYS A 178 9.13 16.61 -6.18
C LYS A 178 9.75 16.58 -4.77
N ILE A 179 9.64 15.46 -4.07
CA ILE A 179 10.02 15.28 -2.66
C ILE A 179 11.32 14.49 -2.54
N ILE A 180 11.55 13.52 -3.47
CA ILE A 180 12.68 12.59 -3.49
C ILE A 180 13.78 13.00 -4.47
#